data_68e7a652824c52645ccc3c93b00b34fc
#
_entry.id   68e7a652824c52645ccc3c93b00b34fc
#
_cell.length_a   1.000
_cell.length_b   1.000
_cell.length_c   1.000
_cell.angle_alpha   90.00
_cell.angle_beta   90.00
_cell.angle_gamma   90.00
#
_symmetry.space_group_name_H-M   'P 1'
#
loop_
_entity.id
_entity.type
_entity.pdbx_description
1 polymer ?
#
loop_
_entity_poly.entity_id
_entity_poly.type
_entity_poly.pdbx_seq_one_letter_code
_entity_poly.pdbx_strand_id
1 'polypeptide(L)'
;MLKQILLIAGVVLGLVSHAVADEYKTKEVLPGIYTVMLKSGPGPNSTFIVTGEGVIVIDPGSSPEAGERLKKEIAKVTQKPVVYVINSHYHGEHTFGNAAFEGAQIVMTAQAGKTMLNSPGDRERKKWEKKHPGSKIRALEPNLTFQKELGIKLGKYYLRLIHPPASHTSGDLYIYIASYRVIITGGMVVAEQIPDMREASISNWIEALRKMEDLDAEIIIPGNGPVGNKPRVTLMKHYLMNLRTYVEDALLDGGALPDIQKKVGEKLKKKFSGWANHDRLDQNIERAFFEFVRN
;
A
#
# COMPACT_ATOMS: atom_id res chain seq x y z
N MET A 1 -36.30 -13.68 68.17
CA MET A 1 -35.09 -14.03 67.43
C MET A 1 -35.42 -14.06 65.91
N LEU A 2 -35.23 -12.93 65.21
CA LEU A 2 -35.51 -12.85 63.77
C LEU A 2 -34.20 -13.14 63.03
N LYS A 3 -34.21 -14.20 62.23
CA LYS A 3 -33.08 -14.46 61.26
C LYS A 3 -33.29 -13.66 60.00
N GLN A 4 -32.40 -12.68 59.72
CA GLN A 4 -32.32 -12.02 58.48
C GLN A 4 -31.63 -12.94 57.48
N ILE A 5 -32.29 -13.22 56.37
CA ILE A 5 -31.73 -13.90 55.18
C ILE A 5 -31.21 -12.82 54.25
N LEU A 6 -29.87 -12.74 54.05
CA LEU A 6 -29.25 -11.89 53.06
C LEU A 6 -29.34 -12.59 51.70
N LEU A 7 -30.09 -11.99 50.76
CA LEU A 7 -30.09 -12.39 49.37
C LEU A 7 -28.92 -11.69 48.68
N ILE A 8 -27.89 -12.43 48.28
CA ILE A 8 -26.81 -11.92 47.43
C ILE A 8 -27.29 -12.06 45.99
N ALA A 9 -27.66 -10.94 45.38
CA ALA A 9 -27.92 -10.87 43.94
C ALA A 9 -26.58 -10.82 43.20
N GLY A 10 -26.17 -11.94 42.61
CA GLY A 10 -25.02 -12.01 41.75
C GLY A 10 -25.31 -11.30 40.40
N VAL A 11 -24.70 -10.13 40.18
CA VAL A 11 -24.69 -9.48 38.86
C VAL A 11 -23.74 -10.25 37.97
N VAL A 12 -24.29 -11.05 37.08
CA VAL A 12 -23.54 -11.65 35.98
C VAL A 12 -23.31 -10.54 34.92
N LEU A 13 -22.16 -9.90 34.96
CA LEU A 13 -21.71 -9.07 33.85
C LEU A 13 -21.46 -9.98 32.63
N GLY A 14 -22.45 -10.06 31.75
CA GLY A 14 -22.29 -10.65 30.44
C GLY A 14 -21.29 -9.81 29.65
N LEU A 15 -20.10 -10.33 29.42
CA LEU A 15 -19.17 -9.83 28.44
C LEU A 15 -19.85 -9.95 27.07
N VAL A 16 -20.51 -8.86 26.63
CA VAL A 16 -20.95 -8.71 25.26
C VAL A 16 -19.69 -8.55 24.42
N SER A 17 -19.17 -9.67 23.91
CA SER A 17 -18.17 -9.68 22.84
C SER A 17 -18.84 -9.03 21.63
N HIS A 18 -18.58 -7.74 21.43
CA HIS A 18 -18.90 -7.09 20.18
C HIS A 18 -18.01 -7.78 19.14
N ALA A 19 -18.60 -8.69 18.35
CA ALA A 19 -17.98 -9.14 17.12
C ALA A 19 -17.71 -7.88 16.29
N VAL A 20 -16.46 -7.45 16.24
CA VAL A 20 -16.00 -6.41 15.31
C VAL A 20 -16.34 -6.97 13.93
N ALA A 21 -17.37 -6.42 13.30
CA ALA A 21 -17.77 -6.81 11.95
C ALA A 21 -16.51 -6.76 11.08
N ASP A 22 -16.31 -7.82 10.28
CA ASP A 22 -15.14 -7.93 9.39
C ASP A 22 -14.95 -6.63 8.62
N GLU A 23 -13.97 -5.84 9.03
CA GLU A 23 -13.63 -4.56 8.43
C GLU A 23 -13.03 -4.72 7.02
N TYR A 24 -12.72 -5.95 6.64
CA TYR A 24 -12.04 -6.32 5.40
C TYR A 24 -12.92 -7.20 4.52
N LYS A 25 -12.67 -7.09 3.20
CA LYS A 25 -13.29 -7.91 2.17
C LYS A 25 -12.20 -8.64 1.40
N THR A 26 -12.23 -9.96 1.44
CA THR A 26 -11.42 -10.80 0.56
C THR A 26 -12.18 -11.04 -0.74
N LYS A 27 -11.54 -10.78 -1.87
CA LYS A 27 -12.08 -11.00 -3.21
C LYS A 27 -11.10 -11.84 -4.03
N GLU A 28 -11.58 -12.93 -4.61
CA GLU A 28 -10.88 -13.61 -5.68
C GLU A 28 -10.98 -12.74 -6.94
N VAL A 29 -9.83 -12.24 -7.41
CA VAL A 29 -9.74 -11.37 -8.60
C VAL A 29 -9.66 -12.21 -9.86
N LEU A 30 -8.87 -13.26 -9.80
CA LEU A 30 -8.74 -14.33 -10.78
C LEU A 30 -8.52 -15.65 -10.04
N PRO A 31 -8.77 -16.82 -10.67
CA PRO A 31 -8.56 -18.10 -10.02
C PRO A 31 -7.17 -18.20 -9.36
N GLY A 32 -7.16 -18.26 -8.04
CA GLY A 32 -5.95 -18.33 -7.22
C GLY A 32 -5.28 -16.99 -6.89
N ILE A 33 -5.77 -15.85 -7.37
CA ILE A 33 -5.28 -14.50 -7.03
C ILE A 33 -6.34 -13.76 -6.22
N TYR A 34 -6.03 -13.43 -4.99
CA TYR A 34 -6.95 -12.82 -4.02
C TYR A 34 -6.43 -11.45 -3.56
N THR A 35 -7.34 -10.50 -3.36
CA THR A 35 -7.05 -9.20 -2.76
C THR A 35 -7.90 -8.99 -1.52
N VAL A 36 -7.27 -8.56 -0.43
CA VAL A 36 -7.90 -8.21 0.84
C VAL A 36 -7.90 -6.69 0.96
N MET A 37 -9.08 -6.10 1.04
CA MET A 37 -9.32 -4.65 1.01
C MET A 37 -10.15 -4.22 2.21
N LEU A 38 -10.00 -2.98 2.67
CA LEU A 38 -10.91 -2.37 3.64
C LEU A 38 -12.33 -2.24 3.05
N LYS A 39 -13.36 -2.48 3.87
CA LYS A 39 -14.77 -2.24 3.50
C LYS A 39 -15.16 -0.78 3.63
N SER A 40 -14.54 -0.06 4.56
CA SER A 40 -14.89 1.32 4.93
C SER A 40 -14.35 2.39 3.99
N GLY A 41 -13.68 2.02 2.92
CA GLY A 41 -13.15 2.97 1.94
C GLY A 41 -11.74 2.63 1.46
N PRO A 42 -11.08 3.59 0.79
CA PRO A 42 -9.75 3.35 0.26
C PRO A 42 -8.71 3.22 1.38
N GLY A 43 -8.02 2.08 1.40
CA GLY A 43 -6.92 1.77 2.33
C GLY A 43 -5.93 0.83 1.67
N PRO A 44 -4.85 0.45 2.38
CA PRO A 44 -3.85 -0.45 1.84
C PRO A 44 -4.45 -1.81 1.52
N ASN A 45 -4.11 -2.32 0.35
CA ASN A 45 -4.48 -3.65 -0.11
C ASN A 45 -3.37 -4.64 0.21
N SER A 46 -3.77 -5.84 0.65
CA SER A 46 -2.91 -7.01 0.63
C SER A 46 -3.35 -7.94 -0.48
N THR A 47 -2.41 -8.57 -1.16
CA THR A 47 -2.71 -9.56 -2.19
C THR A 47 -2.07 -10.89 -1.83
N PHE A 48 -2.76 -12.01 -2.09
CA PHE A 48 -2.12 -13.31 -1.99
C PHE A 48 -2.43 -14.20 -3.19
N ILE A 49 -1.46 -15.02 -3.57
CA ILE A 49 -1.54 -15.93 -4.72
C ILE A 49 -1.37 -17.36 -4.22
N VAL A 50 -2.40 -18.17 -4.41
CA VAL A 50 -2.38 -19.59 -4.06
C VAL A 50 -1.85 -20.39 -5.24
N THR A 51 -0.74 -21.07 -5.03
CA THR A 51 -0.09 -21.90 -6.05
C THR A 51 -0.15 -23.38 -5.71
N GLY A 52 0.35 -24.24 -6.61
CA GLY A 52 0.52 -25.68 -6.34
C GLY A 52 1.51 -25.97 -5.19
N GLU A 53 2.50 -25.07 -4.98
CA GLU A 53 3.68 -25.29 -4.14
C GLU A 53 3.69 -24.43 -2.87
N GLY A 54 2.72 -23.53 -2.69
CA GLY A 54 2.65 -22.63 -1.53
C GLY A 54 1.91 -21.34 -1.88
N VAL A 55 2.02 -20.36 -1.01
CA VAL A 55 1.36 -19.05 -1.13
C VAL A 55 2.41 -17.95 -1.26
N ILE A 56 2.15 -16.99 -2.14
CA ILE A 56 2.89 -15.72 -2.23
C ILE A 56 1.98 -14.64 -1.64
N VAL A 57 2.49 -13.87 -0.70
CA VAL A 57 1.83 -12.70 -0.11
C VAL A 57 2.48 -11.43 -0.65
N ILE A 58 1.70 -10.43 -0.98
CA ILE A 58 2.16 -9.11 -1.38
C ILE A 58 1.55 -8.09 -0.42
N ASP A 59 2.41 -7.27 0.22
CA ASP A 59 2.05 -6.21 1.15
C ASP A 59 1.12 -6.69 2.29
N PRO A 60 1.66 -7.33 3.33
CA PRO A 60 0.86 -8.02 4.36
C PRO A 60 0.11 -7.09 5.33
N GLY A 61 0.16 -5.78 5.13
CA GLY A 61 -0.68 -4.82 5.84
C GLY A 61 0.04 -3.94 6.84
N SER A 62 -0.76 -3.08 7.48
CA SER A 62 -0.34 -1.88 8.22
C SER A 62 0.00 -2.12 9.70
N SER A 63 -0.14 -3.35 10.18
CA SER A 63 0.19 -3.72 11.56
C SER A 63 0.42 -5.22 11.70
N PRO A 64 1.03 -5.68 12.81
CA PRO A 64 1.14 -7.11 13.12
C PRO A 64 -0.23 -7.83 13.08
N GLU A 65 -1.27 -7.18 13.62
CA GLU A 65 -2.63 -7.71 13.64
C GLU A 65 -3.24 -7.81 12.24
N ALA A 66 -2.90 -6.88 11.36
CA ALA A 66 -3.30 -6.95 9.94
C ALA A 66 -2.66 -8.16 9.24
N GLY A 67 -1.38 -8.42 9.51
CA GLY A 67 -0.69 -9.62 9.03
C GLY A 67 -1.32 -10.92 9.54
N GLU A 68 -1.61 -11.02 10.83
CA GLU A 68 -2.28 -12.19 11.41
C GLU A 68 -3.70 -12.38 10.84
N ARG A 69 -4.41 -11.31 10.57
CA ARG A 69 -5.71 -11.36 9.91
C ARG A 69 -5.59 -11.87 8.48
N LEU A 70 -4.62 -11.35 7.71
CA LEU A 70 -4.36 -11.84 6.35
C LEU A 70 -4.04 -13.35 6.35
N LYS A 71 -3.27 -13.83 7.33
CA LYS A 71 -2.99 -15.26 7.53
C LYS A 71 -4.27 -16.07 7.73
N LYS A 72 -5.22 -15.54 8.51
CA LYS A 72 -6.54 -16.17 8.69
C LYS A 72 -7.36 -16.19 7.39
N GLU A 73 -7.32 -15.12 6.59
CA GLU A 73 -7.98 -15.09 5.27
C GLU A 73 -7.38 -16.12 4.31
N ILE A 74 -6.05 -16.27 4.28
CA ILE A 74 -5.36 -17.30 3.52
C ILE A 74 -5.81 -18.70 3.96
N ALA A 75 -5.91 -18.94 5.28
CA ALA A 75 -6.30 -20.22 5.84
C ALA A 75 -7.74 -20.67 5.48
N LYS A 76 -8.63 -19.71 5.16
CA LYS A 76 -9.98 -20.02 4.61
C LYS A 76 -9.93 -20.60 3.21
N VAL A 77 -8.85 -20.35 2.45
CA VAL A 77 -8.70 -20.74 1.05
C VAL A 77 -7.76 -21.95 0.90
N THR A 78 -6.69 -22.02 1.70
CA THR A 78 -5.68 -23.07 1.58
C THR A 78 -4.93 -23.30 2.89
N GLN A 79 -4.46 -24.53 3.11
CA GLN A 79 -3.55 -24.89 4.21
C GLN A 79 -2.07 -24.88 3.80
N LYS A 80 -1.75 -24.45 2.58
CA LYS A 80 -0.38 -24.41 2.09
C LYS A 80 0.42 -23.31 2.81
N PRO A 81 1.73 -23.51 3.05
CA PRO A 81 2.56 -22.52 3.70
C PRO A 81 2.74 -21.26 2.83
N VAL A 82 2.91 -20.12 3.47
CA VAL A 82 3.39 -18.91 2.79
C VAL A 82 4.89 -19.07 2.57
N VAL A 83 5.30 -19.02 1.30
CA VAL A 83 6.70 -19.20 0.87
C VAL A 83 7.39 -17.85 0.67
N TYR A 84 6.67 -16.90 0.10
CA TYR A 84 7.19 -15.55 -0.17
C TYR A 84 6.28 -14.48 0.43
N VAL A 85 6.89 -13.44 1.00
CA VAL A 85 6.27 -12.16 1.28
C VAL A 85 7.00 -11.10 0.46
N ILE A 86 6.30 -10.44 -0.45
CA ILE A 86 6.87 -9.41 -1.32
C ILE A 86 6.33 -8.06 -0.84
N ASN A 87 7.23 -7.14 -0.49
CA ASN A 87 6.83 -5.77 -0.16
C ASN A 87 7.09 -4.85 -1.35
N SER A 88 6.05 -4.17 -1.79
CA SER A 88 6.12 -3.26 -2.94
C SER A 88 7.03 -2.06 -2.69
N HIS A 89 7.14 -1.61 -1.44
CA HIS A 89 8.03 -0.56 -0.97
C HIS A 89 8.14 -0.64 0.57
N TYR A 90 8.85 0.31 1.20
CA TYR A 90 9.19 0.21 2.63
C TYR A 90 8.13 0.78 3.59
N HIS A 91 7.09 1.49 3.13
CA HIS A 91 6.12 2.14 4.01
C HIS A 91 5.41 1.14 4.92
N GLY A 92 5.15 1.60 6.15
CA GLY A 92 4.65 0.74 7.22
C GLY A 92 3.29 0.11 6.95
N GLU A 93 2.41 0.80 6.21
CA GLU A 93 1.10 0.27 5.83
C GLU A 93 1.17 -0.96 4.92
N HIS A 94 2.34 -1.25 4.33
CA HIS A 94 2.60 -2.40 3.48
C HIS A 94 3.53 -3.44 4.11
N THR A 95 4.28 -3.08 5.18
CA THR A 95 5.36 -3.92 5.72
C THR A 95 5.18 -4.36 7.17
N PHE A 96 4.39 -3.64 7.98
CA PHE A 96 4.27 -3.93 9.40
C PHE A 96 3.61 -5.27 9.72
N GLY A 97 2.89 -5.86 8.76
CA GLY A 97 2.35 -7.20 8.84
C GLY A 97 3.34 -8.33 8.57
N ASN A 98 4.58 -8.04 8.14
CA ASN A 98 5.58 -9.06 7.81
C ASN A 98 5.81 -10.07 8.94
N ALA A 99 5.76 -9.62 10.21
CA ALA A 99 6.02 -10.45 11.38
C ALA A 99 5.08 -11.68 11.51
N ALA A 100 3.88 -11.61 10.94
CA ALA A 100 2.94 -12.74 10.91
C ALA A 100 3.42 -13.91 10.02
N PHE A 101 4.38 -13.65 9.13
CA PHE A 101 4.87 -14.59 8.13
C PHE A 101 6.33 -14.98 8.36
N GLU A 102 6.74 -15.05 9.62
CA GLU A 102 8.07 -15.53 9.99
C GLU A 102 8.31 -16.92 9.41
N GLY A 103 9.48 -17.11 8.78
CA GLY A 103 9.82 -18.33 8.05
C GLY A 103 9.62 -18.26 6.53
N ALA A 104 8.85 -17.29 6.02
CA ALA A 104 8.77 -16.99 4.59
C ALA A 104 10.00 -16.19 4.12
N GLN A 105 10.29 -16.25 2.81
CA GLN A 105 11.26 -15.35 2.19
C GLN A 105 10.65 -13.97 2.02
N ILE A 106 11.23 -12.96 2.67
CA ILE A 106 10.82 -11.57 2.55
C ILE A 106 11.61 -10.91 1.42
N VAL A 107 10.90 -10.48 0.40
CA VAL A 107 11.46 -9.96 -0.86
C VAL A 107 11.20 -8.46 -0.96
N MET A 108 12.25 -7.69 -1.20
CA MET A 108 12.19 -6.25 -1.48
C MET A 108 13.21 -5.85 -2.54
N THR A 109 13.10 -4.63 -3.07
CA THR A 109 14.25 -4.02 -3.73
C THR A 109 15.35 -3.74 -2.71
N ALA A 110 16.62 -3.79 -3.12
CA ALA A 110 17.74 -3.46 -2.23
C ALA A 110 17.61 -2.05 -1.65
N GLN A 111 17.06 -1.12 -2.42
CA GLN A 111 16.83 0.26 -1.98
C GLN A 111 15.71 0.34 -0.91
N ALA A 112 14.58 -0.36 -1.09
CA ALA A 112 13.52 -0.40 -0.09
C ALA A 112 14.02 -1.03 1.22
N GLY A 113 14.74 -2.15 1.15
CA GLY A 113 15.32 -2.80 2.33
C GLY A 113 16.27 -1.89 3.09
N LYS A 114 17.18 -1.21 2.38
CA LYS A 114 18.07 -0.21 2.97
C LYS A 114 17.30 0.94 3.65
N THR A 115 16.24 1.45 3.00
CA THR A 115 15.44 2.56 3.54
C THR A 115 14.62 2.13 4.76
N MET A 116 14.07 0.92 4.75
CA MET A 116 13.32 0.36 5.89
C MET A 116 14.17 0.24 7.15
N LEU A 117 15.45 -0.08 7.02
CA LEU A 117 16.39 -0.26 8.14
C LEU A 117 17.06 1.03 8.62
N ASN A 118 16.90 2.12 7.87
CA ASN A 118 17.47 3.42 8.17
C ASN A 118 16.43 4.39 8.76
N SER A 119 16.84 5.65 8.94
CA SER A 119 16.03 6.71 9.56
C SER A 119 14.60 6.87 9.06
N PRO A 120 14.27 6.75 7.75
CA PRO A 120 12.86 6.83 7.30
C PRO A 120 11.99 5.71 7.87
N GLY A 121 12.43 4.45 7.77
CA GLY A 121 11.69 3.30 8.32
C GLY A 121 11.55 3.35 9.83
N ASP A 122 12.59 3.77 10.53
CA ASP A 122 12.55 4.00 11.98
C ASP A 122 11.55 5.09 12.38
N ARG A 123 11.46 6.17 11.62
CA ARG A 123 10.48 7.24 11.87
C ARG A 123 9.05 6.74 11.71
N GLU A 124 8.78 5.95 10.66
CA GLU A 124 7.47 5.34 10.44
C GLU A 124 7.08 4.40 11.57
N ARG A 125 7.98 3.51 11.97
CA ARG A 125 7.78 2.60 13.09
C ARG A 125 7.48 3.35 14.39
N LYS A 126 8.30 4.31 14.77
CA LYS A 126 8.13 5.14 15.98
C LYS A 126 6.81 5.92 15.96
N LYS A 127 6.42 6.46 14.79
CA LYS A 127 5.14 7.15 14.61
C LYS A 127 3.95 6.21 14.81
N TRP A 128 4.06 4.98 14.31
CA TRP A 128 3.02 3.96 14.50
C TRP A 128 2.93 3.53 15.96
N GLU A 129 4.04 3.18 16.60
CA GLU A 129 4.11 2.77 18.01
C GLU A 129 3.59 3.85 18.96
N LYS A 130 3.85 5.14 18.67
CA LYS A 130 3.28 6.27 19.41
C LYS A 130 1.76 6.33 19.33
N LYS A 131 1.17 5.95 18.19
CA LYS A 131 -0.30 5.89 18.01
C LYS A 131 -0.93 4.63 18.63
N HIS A 132 -0.13 3.60 18.87
CA HIS A 132 -0.57 2.29 19.38
C HIS A 132 0.27 1.90 20.61
N PRO A 133 0.06 2.57 21.79
CA PRO A 133 0.85 2.30 22.99
C PRO A 133 0.75 0.84 23.41
N GLY A 134 1.89 0.23 23.72
CA GLY A 134 1.98 -1.19 24.09
C GLY A 134 2.21 -2.15 22.94
N SER A 135 2.04 -1.71 21.68
CA SER A 135 2.41 -2.49 20.50
C SER A 135 3.82 -2.15 20.05
N LYS A 136 4.57 -3.17 19.63
CA LYS A 136 5.90 -3.01 19.05
C LYS A 136 5.92 -3.64 17.67
N ILE A 137 6.41 -2.89 16.69
CA ILE A 137 6.67 -3.42 15.36
C ILE A 137 7.98 -4.19 15.38
N ARG A 138 7.90 -5.49 15.15
CA ARG A 138 9.08 -6.28 14.80
C ARG A 138 9.34 -6.12 13.32
N ALA A 139 10.31 -5.26 12.97
CA ALA A 139 10.76 -5.14 11.60
C ALA A 139 11.44 -6.45 11.19
N LEU A 140 10.85 -7.20 10.27
CA LEU A 140 11.52 -8.31 9.62
C LEU A 140 12.26 -7.77 8.39
N GLU A 141 13.57 -7.93 8.43
CA GLU A 141 14.44 -7.53 7.32
C GLU A 141 14.19 -8.42 6.10
N PRO A 142 14.30 -7.85 4.88
CA PRO A 142 14.26 -8.67 3.68
C PRO A 142 15.47 -9.61 3.67
N ASN A 143 15.23 -10.89 3.41
CA ASN A 143 16.28 -11.89 3.25
C ASN A 143 16.55 -12.23 1.77
N LEU A 144 15.77 -11.65 0.86
CA LEU A 144 16.00 -11.68 -0.58
C LEU A 144 15.81 -10.29 -1.17
N THR A 145 16.88 -9.70 -1.70
CA THR A 145 16.83 -8.36 -2.32
C THR A 145 17.33 -8.39 -3.75
N PHE A 146 16.85 -7.45 -4.55
CA PHE A 146 17.26 -7.28 -5.96
C PHE A 146 17.36 -5.80 -6.33
N GLN A 147 18.04 -5.48 -7.46
CA GLN A 147 18.27 -4.09 -7.85
C GLN A 147 17.35 -3.57 -8.96
N LYS A 148 17.06 -4.37 -9.98
CA LYS A 148 16.29 -3.92 -11.16
C LYS A 148 15.07 -4.79 -11.44
N GLU A 149 15.29 -6.08 -11.58
CA GLU A 149 14.24 -7.05 -11.86
C GLU A 149 14.55 -8.38 -11.20
N LEU A 150 13.51 -9.07 -10.73
CA LEU A 150 13.59 -10.42 -10.20
C LEU A 150 12.41 -11.24 -10.74
N GLY A 151 12.70 -12.41 -11.29
CA GLY A 151 11.69 -13.41 -11.67
C GLY A 151 11.47 -14.40 -10.55
N ILE A 152 10.22 -14.57 -10.10
CA ILE A 152 9.84 -15.63 -9.15
C ILE A 152 8.88 -16.58 -9.86
N LYS A 153 9.26 -17.85 -9.95
CA LYS A 153 8.39 -18.94 -10.42
C LYS A 153 7.96 -19.78 -9.23
N LEU A 154 6.65 -19.92 -9.03
CA LEU A 154 6.08 -20.82 -8.03
C LEU A 154 4.83 -21.48 -8.60
N GLY A 155 4.88 -22.81 -8.78
CA GLY A 155 3.87 -23.55 -9.51
C GLY A 155 3.68 -23.03 -10.94
N LYS A 156 2.45 -22.77 -11.32
CA LYS A 156 2.10 -22.23 -12.66
C LYS A 156 2.31 -20.71 -12.82
N TYR A 157 2.62 -20.01 -11.74
CA TYR A 157 2.78 -18.55 -11.77
C TYR A 157 4.23 -18.16 -11.99
N TYR A 158 4.45 -17.17 -12.87
CA TYR A 158 5.70 -16.48 -13.05
C TYR A 158 5.50 -15.00 -12.82
N LEU A 159 6.06 -14.48 -11.73
CA LEU A 159 5.98 -13.10 -11.33
C LEU A 159 7.25 -12.38 -11.77
N ARG A 160 7.10 -11.29 -12.52
CA ARG A 160 8.18 -10.35 -12.79
C ARG A 160 8.05 -9.20 -11.80
N LEU A 161 8.98 -9.10 -10.86
CA LEU A 161 9.12 -7.99 -9.92
C LEU A 161 10.01 -6.95 -10.58
N ILE A 162 9.50 -5.77 -10.84
CA ILE A 162 10.19 -4.74 -11.61
C ILE A 162 10.37 -3.50 -10.73
N HIS A 163 11.63 -3.09 -10.53
CA HIS A 163 11.99 -1.87 -9.82
C HIS A 163 12.22 -0.73 -10.83
N PRO A 164 11.32 0.24 -10.95
CA PRO A 164 11.53 1.44 -11.76
C PRO A 164 12.51 2.40 -11.05
N PRO A 165 12.98 3.46 -11.72
CA PRO A 165 13.57 4.59 -11.01
C PRO A 165 12.64 5.11 -9.91
N ALA A 166 13.22 5.78 -8.89
CA ALA A 166 12.47 6.34 -7.77
C ALA A 166 11.17 7.02 -8.22
N SER A 167 10.05 6.57 -7.71
CA SER A 167 8.70 6.98 -8.14
C SER A 167 7.89 7.50 -6.96
N HIS A 168 7.02 6.69 -6.34
CA HIS A 168 6.35 7.02 -5.08
C HIS A 168 7.37 7.07 -3.92
N THR A 169 8.29 6.11 -3.89
CA THR A 169 9.48 6.08 -3.04
C THR A 169 10.73 5.81 -3.89
N SER A 170 11.89 5.77 -3.25
CA SER A 170 13.14 5.39 -3.93
C SER A 170 13.26 3.87 -4.16
N GLY A 171 12.39 3.08 -3.55
CA GLY A 171 12.51 1.61 -3.54
C GLY A 171 11.28 0.86 -4.03
N ASP A 172 10.42 1.51 -4.81
CA ASP A 172 9.20 0.88 -5.31
C ASP A 172 9.48 -0.34 -6.20
N LEU A 173 8.56 -1.29 -6.16
CA LEU A 173 8.43 -2.30 -7.19
C LEU A 173 6.97 -2.48 -7.58
N TYR A 174 6.74 -2.92 -8.80
CA TYR A 174 5.47 -3.49 -9.23
C TYR A 174 5.66 -4.90 -9.75
N ILE A 175 4.60 -5.69 -9.71
CA ILE A 175 4.63 -7.10 -10.10
C ILE A 175 3.78 -7.28 -11.35
N TYR A 176 4.35 -7.84 -12.41
CA TYR A 176 3.64 -8.18 -13.63
C TYR A 176 3.55 -9.70 -13.79
N ILE A 177 2.34 -10.22 -13.97
CA ILE A 177 2.04 -11.61 -14.21
C ILE A 177 1.46 -11.73 -15.62
N ALA A 178 2.33 -11.83 -16.62
CA ALA A 178 1.96 -11.75 -18.03
C ALA A 178 0.92 -12.80 -18.46
N SER A 179 1.05 -14.04 -18.02
CA SER A 179 0.11 -15.13 -18.33
C SER A 179 -1.32 -14.91 -17.82
N TYR A 180 -1.48 -13.98 -16.88
CA TYR A 180 -2.78 -13.60 -16.30
C TYR A 180 -3.16 -12.16 -16.63
N ARG A 181 -2.31 -11.41 -17.34
CA ARG A 181 -2.50 -10.00 -17.71
C ARG A 181 -2.81 -9.11 -16.51
N VAL A 182 -2.10 -9.36 -15.38
CA VAL A 182 -2.28 -8.66 -14.09
C VAL A 182 -1.03 -7.83 -13.76
N ILE A 183 -1.25 -6.61 -13.30
CA ILE A 183 -0.23 -5.82 -12.60
C ILE A 183 -0.67 -5.56 -11.16
N ILE A 184 0.20 -5.86 -10.19
CA ILE A 184 0.06 -5.46 -8.79
C ILE A 184 1.04 -4.30 -8.59
N THR A 185 0.52 -3.10 -8.31
CA THR A 185 1.29 -1.86 -8.49
C THR A 185 1.93 -1.32 -7.22
N GLY A 186 1.59 -1.87 -6.05
CA GLY A 186 2.00 -1.27 -4.78
C GLY A 186 1.60 0.22 -4.70
N GLY A 187 2.37 1.01 -3.99
CA GLY A 187 2.11 2.44 -3.79
C GLY A 187 2.13 3.31 -5.05
N MET A 188 2.56 2.76 -6.19
CA MET A 188 2.64 3.52 -7.45
C MET A 188 1.28 3.80 -8.09
N VAL A 189 0.24 3.04 -7.76
CA VAL A 189 -1.15 3.36 -8.11
C VAL A 189 -2.01 3.26 -6.87
N VAL A 190 -2.61 4.37 -6.49
CA VAL A 190 -3.63 4.44 -5.46
C VAL A 190 -4.94 4.85 -6.13
N ALA A 191 -5.98 4.05 -5.96
CA ALA A 191 -7.24 4.26 -6.68
C ALA A 191 -8.18 5.16 -5.89
N GLU A 192 -8.73 6.17 -6.59
CA GLU A 192 -9.76 7.09 -6.05
C GLU A 192 -9.30 7.91 -4.83
N GLN A 193 -8.01 8.22 -4.75
CA GLN A 193 -7.46 9.04 -3.67
C GLN A 193 -6.21 9.80 -4.12
N ILE A 194 -5.96 10.94 -3.46
CA ILE A 194 -4.72 11.70 -3.61
C ILE A 194 -3.58 10.90 -2.98
N PRO A 195 -2.50 10.59 -3.73
CA PRO A 195 -1.37 9.80 -3.22
C PRO A 195 -0.58 10.55 -2.13
N ASP A 196 0.14 9.82 -1.30
CA ASP A 196 1.24 10.39 -0.51
C ASP A 196 2.46 10.60 -1.42
N MET A 197 3.01 11.81 -1.45
CA MET A 197 4.13 12.17 -2.33
C MET A 197 5.34 12.71 -1.59
N ARG A 198 5.42 12.51 -0.27
CA ARG A 198 6.50 13.06 0.57
C ARG A 198 7.91 12.77 0.04
N GLU A 199 8.12 11.63 -0.59
CA GLU A 199 9.41 11.14 -1.08
C GLU A 199 9.42 10.94 -2.60
N ALA A 200 8.34 11.29 -3.27
CA ALA A 200 8.15 10.99 -4.67
C ALA A 200 9.12 11.77 -5.59
N SER A 201 9.48 11.13 -6.70
CA SER A 201 9.99 11.80 -7.90
C SER A 201 8.91 11.78 -8.96
N ILE A 202 8.31 12.94 -9.23
CA ILE A 202 7.12 13.05 -10.07
C ILE A 202 7.42 12.66 -11.51
N SER A 203 8.53 13.16 -12.05
CA SER A 203 8.93 12.90 -13.43
C SER A 203 9.22 11.42 -13.68
N ASN A 204 9.95 10.78 -12.78
CA ASN A 204 10.23 9.34 -12.86
C ASN A 204 8.96 8.49 -12.66
N TRP A 205 8.06 8.94 -11.78
CA TRP A 205 6.81 8.23 -11.53
C TRP A 205 5.89 8.26 -12.76
N ILE A 206 5.78 9.41 -13.43
CA ILE A 206 5.05 9.52 -14.71
C ILE A 206 5.63 8.54 -15.74
N GLU A 207 6.96 8.46 -15.86
CA GLU A 207 7.62 7.56 -16.80
C GLU A 207 7.39 6.08 -16.43
N ALA A 208 7.44 5.73 -15.15
CA ALA A 208 7.14 4.37 -14.70
C ALA A 208 5.69 3.96 -15.00
N LEU A 209 4.73 4.88 -14.83
CA LEU A 209 3.33 4.63 -15.18
C LEU A 209 3.14 4.49 -16.70
N ARG A 210 3.87 5.22 -17.55
CA ARG A 210 3.87 5.01 -19.00
C ARG A 210 4.32 3.59 -19.35
N LYS A 211 5.44 3.12 -18.75
CA LYS A 211 5.89 1.75 -18.95
C LYS A 211 4.89 0.70 -18.49
N MET A 212 4.12 0.96 -17.43
CA MET A 212 3.03 0.07 -17.03
C MET A 212 1.88 0.07 -18.06
N GLU A 213 1.58 1.21 -18.67
CA GLU A 213 0.55 1.29 -19.73
C GLU A 213 0.93 0.51 -20.98
N ASP A 214 2.23 0.37 -21.29
CA ASP A 214 2.74 -0.38 -22.44
C ASP A 214 2.64 -1.91 -22.21
N LEU A 215 2.47 -2.36 -20.97
CA LEU A 215 2.29 -3.78 -20.67
C LEU A 215 0.90 -4.27 -21.11
N ASP A 216 0.84 -5.50 -21.60
CA ASP A 216 -0.41 -6.18 -21.90
C ASP A 216 -1.08 -6.62 -20.59
N ALA A 217 -1.78 -5.69 -19.94
CA ALA A 217 -2.48 -5.92 -18.69
C ALA A 217 -3.96 -5.52 -18.80
N GLU A 218 -4.83 -6.37 -18.26
CA GLU A 218 -6.26 -6.12 -18.15
C GLU A 218 -6.66 -5.75 -16.72
N ILE A 219 -6.01 -6.36 -15.75
CA ILE A 219 -6.33 -6.20 -14.33
C ILE A 219 -5.21 -5.45 -13.63
N ILE A 220 -5.59 -4.40 -12.93
CA ILE A 220 -4.71 -3.60 -12.08
C ILE A 220 -5.16 -3.78 -10.63
N ILE A 221 -4.27 -4.31 -9.81
CA ILE A 221 -4.43 -4.38 -8.35
C ILE A 221 -3.59 -3.25 -7.75
N PRO A 222 -4.24 -2.14 -7.34
CA PRO A 222 -3.54 -0.99 -6.77
C PRO A 222 -3.05 -1.29 -5.35
N GLY A 223 -2.06 -0.54 -4.87
CA GLY A 223 -1.62 -0.62 -3.47
C GLY A 223 -2.69 -0.16 -2.49
N ASN A 224 -3.59 0.74 -2.93
CA ASN A 224 -4.70 1.24 -2.12
C ASN A 224 -5.95 1.41 -2.99
N GLY A 225 -7.11 1.05 -2.42
CA GLY A 225 -8.41 1.24 -3.07
C GLY A 225 -8.82 0.12 -4.01
N PRO A 226 -9.88 0.30 -4.80
CA PRO A 226 -10.51 -0.80 -5.54
C PRO A 226 -9.69 -1.31 -6.71
N VAL A 227 -9.68 -2.64 -6.89
CA VAL A 227 -9.17 -3.31 -8.09
C VAL A 227 -9.90 -2.79 -9.32
N GLY A 228 -9.18 -2.65 -10.42
CA GLY A 228 -9.72 -2.14 -11.68
C GLY A 228 -8.94 -2.64 -12.88
N ASN A 229 -8.91 -1.80 -13.90
CA ASN A 229 -8.28 -2.07 -15.18
C ASN A 229 -7.25 -0.96 -15.54
N LYS A 230 -6.66 -1.02 -16.73
CA LYS A 230 -5.62 -0.09 -17.19
C LYS A 230 -5.92 1.41 -16.96
N PRO A 231 -7.16 1.92 -17.10
CA PRO A 231 -7.51 3.28 -16.71
C PRO A 231 -7.10 3.71 -15.29
N ARG A 232 -6.89 2.79 -14.33
CA ARG A 232 -6.35 3.14 -13.00
C ARG A 232 -4.94 3.71 -13.09
N VAL A 233 -4.10 3.12 -13.92
CA VAL A 233 -2.72 3.60 -14.21
C VAL A 233 -2.77 4.96 -14.90
N THR A 234 -3.61 5.08 -15.93
CA THR A 234 -3.80 6.32 -16.70
C THR A 234 -4.29 7.48 -15.83
N LEU A 235 -5.25 7.23 -14.94
CA LEU A 235 -5.78 8.26 -14.03
C LEU A 235 -4.73 8.75 -13.04
N MET A 236 -3.90 7.85 -12.47
CA MET A 236 -2.80 8.23 -11.61
C MET A 236 -1.76 9.05 -12.38
N LYS A 237 -1.38 8.62 -13.58
CA LYS A 237 -0.49 9.39 -14.47
C LYS A 237 -1.05 10.78 -14.77
N HIS A 238 -2.33 10.90 -15.08
CA HIS A 238 -2.99 12.19 -15.34
C HIS A 238 -2.98 13.09 -14.10
N TYR A 239 -3.15 12.54 -12.89
CA TYR A 239 -3.02 13.32 -11.66
C TYR A 239 -1.62 13.94 -11.55
N LEU A 240 -0.58 13.13 -11.70
CA LEU A 240 0.81 13.60 -11.62
C LEU A 240 1.16 14.62 -12.71
N MET A 241 0.70 14.39 -13.94
CA MET A 241 0.89 15.35 -15.04
C MET A 241 0.19 16.68 -14.79
N ASN A 242 -1.07 16.66 -14.31
CA ASN A 242 -1.78 17.91 -13.97
C ASN A 242 -1.11 18.65 -12.80
N LEU A 243 -0.71 17.94 -11.75
CA LEU A 243 0.02 18.53 -10.64
C LEU A 243 1.29 19.21 -11.14
N ARG A 244 2.10 18.51 -11.94
CA ARG A 244 3.34 19.03 -12.51
C ARG A 244 3.08 20.28 -13.35
N THR A 245 2.19 20.19 -14.35
CA THR A 245 1.89 21.29 -15.25
C THR A 245 1.35 22.52 -14.50
N TYR A 246 0.40 22.33 -13.56
CA TYR A 246 -0.18 23.47 -12.85
C TYR A 246 0.82 24.17 -11.93
N VAL A 247 1.76 23.43 -11.33
CA VAL A 247 2.83 24.02 -10.51
C VAL A 247 3.85 24.74 -11.40
N GLU A 248 4.24 24.15 -12.54
CA GLU A 248 5.14 24.75 -13.52
C GLU A 248 4.59 26.07 -14.05
N ASP A 249 3.35 26.08 -14.53
CA ASP A 249 2.68 27.30 -15.02
C ASP A 249 2.64 28.40 -13.93
N ALA A 250 2.31 28.05 -12.69
CA ALA A 250 2.23 29.00 -11.61
C ALA A 250 3.61 29.55 -11.17
N LEU A 251 4.68 28.74 -11.34
CA LEU A 251 6.06 29.19 -11.12
C LEU A 251 6.50 30.17 -12.21
N LEU A 252 6.18 29.88 -13.50
CA LEU A 252 6.47 30.78 -14.63
C LEU A 252 5.74 32.10 -14.49
N ASP A 253 4.53 32.11 -13.89
CA ASP A 253 3.79 33.34 -13.54
C ASP A 253 4.41 34.12 -12.33
N GLY A 254 5.52 33.64 -11.76
CA GLY A 254 6.21 34.26 -10.62
C GLY A 254 5.53 34.04 -9.26
N GLY A 255 4.68 33.02 -9.13
CA GLY A 255 3.97 32.71 -7.91
C GLY A 255 4.88 32.21 -6.77
N ALA A 256 4.64 32.68 -5.55
CA ALA A 256 5.25 32.14 -4.34
C ALA A 256 4.52 30.83 -3.89
N LEU A 257 5.22 29.96 -3.18
CA LEU A 257 4.68 28.65 -2.78
C LEU A 257 3.28 28.71 -2.13
N PRO A 258 2.96 29.62 -1.18
CA PRO A 258 1.62 29.70 -0.59
C PRO A 258 0.50 30.01 -1.60
N ASP A 259 0.79 30.90 -2.58
CA ASP A 259 -0.18 31.27 -3.62
C ASP A 259 -0.37 30.11 -4.61
N ILE A 260 0.72 29.41 -4.93
CA ILE A 260 0.69 28.21 -5.77
C ILE A 260 -0.12 27.10 -5.09
N GLN A 261 0.09 26.83 -3.79
CA GLN A 261 -0.67 25.85 -3.03
C GLN A 261 -2.16 26.14 -3.09
N LYS A 262 -2.57 27.41 -2.88
CA LYS A 262 -3.97 27.82 -2.96
C LYS A 262 -4.53 27.62 -4.38
N LYS A 263 -3.91 28.25 -5.40
CA LYS A 263 -4.39 28.26 -6.80
C LYS A 263 -4.44 26.87 -7.41
N VAL A 264 -3.37 26.09 -7.24
CA VAL A 264 -3.24 24.73 -7.78
C VAL A 264 -4.08 23.74 -7.00
N GLY A 265 -4.14 23.88 -5.67
CA GLY A 265 -4.96 23.05 -4.79
C GLY A 265 -6.44 23.11 -5.15
N GLU A 266 -6.98 24.31 -5.39
CA GLU A 266 -8.37 24.52 -5.85
C GLU A 266 -8.64 23.81 -7.20
N LYS A 267 -7.72 23.96 -8.18
CA LYS A 267 -7.84 23.30 -9.49
C LYS A 267 -7.84 21.78 -9.38
N LEU A 268 -6.89 21.21 -8.60
CA LEU A 268 -6.78 19.77 -8.41
C LEU A 268 -7.97 19.21 -7.62
N LYS A 269 -8.41 19.90 -6.56
CA LYS A 269 -9.57 19.51 -5.77
C LYS A 269 -10.84 19.46 -6.61
N LYS A 270 -11.05 20.43 -7.51
CA LYS A 270 -12.17 20.43 -8.45
C LYS A 270 -12.07 19.28 -9.45
N LYS A 271 -10.90 19.06 -10.05
CA LYS A 271 -10.68 18.05 -11.09
C LYS A 271 -10.80 16.62 -10.56
N PHE A 272 -10.34 16.38 -9.33
CA PHE A 272 -10.34 15.09 -8.66
C PHE A 272 -11.31 15.07 -7.46
N SER A 273 -12.45 15.76 -7.58
CA SER A 273 -13.40 15.96 -6.48
C SER A 273 -13.97 14.66 -5.88
N GLY A 274 -14.03 13.57 -6.66
CA GLY A 274 -14.44 12.25 -6.19
C GLY A 274 -13.36 11.44 -5.48
N TRP A 275 -12.13 11.99 -5.36
CA TRP A 275 -11.02 11.31 -4.71
C TRP A 275 -10.96 11.64 -3.21
N ALA A 276 -10.50 10.69 -2.41
CA ALA A 276 -10.22 10.90 -0.99
C ALA A 276 -8.87 11.61 -0.76
N ASN A 277 -8.58 11.97 0.50
CA ASN A 277 -7.29 12.49 0.97
C ASN A 277 -6.86 13.83 0.34
N HIS A 278 -7.81 14.74 0.12
CA HIS A 278 -7.51 16.09 -0.40
C HIS A 278 -6.61 16.92 0.54
N ASP A 279 -6.52 16.56 1.81
CA ASP A 279 -5.59 17.13 2.79
C ASP A 279 -4.11 16.96 2.41
N ARG A 280 -3.79 16.05 1.49
CA ARG A 280 -2.43 15.84 0.97
C ARG A 280 -2.03 16.80 -0.15
N LEU A 281 -2.97 17.58 -0.70
CA LEU A 281 -2.69 18.44 -1.87
C LEU A 281 -1.60 19.46 -1.62
N ASP A 282 -1.61 20.15 -0.48
CA ASP A 282 -0.60 21.19 -0.17
C ASP A 282 0.81 20.56 -0.13
N GLN A 283 0.96 19.41 0.49
CA GLN A 283 2.22 18.67 0.53
C GLN A 283 2.67 18.19 -0.86
N ASN A 284 1.73 17.73 -1.68
CA ASN A 284 2.04 17.28 -3.03
C ASN A 284 2.46 18.44 -3.94
N ILE A 285 1.83 19.59 -3.79
CA ILE A 285 2.19 20.82 -4.52
C ILE A 285 3.57 21.31 -4.08
N GLU A 286 3.84 21.30 -2.77
CA GLU A 286 5.16 21.64 -2.23
C GLU A 286 6.24 20.70 -2.78
N ARG A 287 5.97 19.39 -2.86
CA ARG A 287 6.89 18.41 -3.44
C ARG A 287 7.17 18.69 -4.91
N ALA A 288 6.14 19.01 -5.69
CA ALA A 288 6.28 19.40 -7.09
C ALA A 288 7.09 20.69 -7.25
N PHE A 289 6.79 21.70 -6.46
CA PHE A 289 7.51 22.97 -6.43
C PHE A 289 9.01 22.76 -6.23
N PHE A 290 9.41 21.99 -5.21
CA PHE A 290 10.82 21.74 -4.95
C PHE A 290 11.50 20.83 -5.99
N GLU A 291 10.77 19.99 -6.71
CA GLU A 291 11.33 19.22 -7.83
C GLU A 291 11.71 20.14 -9.00
N PHE A 292 10.93 21.22 -9.26
CA PHE A 292 11.25 22.20 -10.29
C PHE A 292 12.37 23.17 -9.91
N VAL A 293 12.37 23.67 -8.68
CA VAL A 293 13.35 24.67 -8.22
C VAL A 293 14.76 24.08 -8.08
N ARG A 294 14.89 22.75 -7.95
CA ARG A 294 16.18 22.06 -7.79
C ARG A 294 16.80 21.56 -9.11
N ASN A 295 16.02 21.56 -10.19
CA ASN A 295 16.46 21.18 -11.54
C ASN A 295 16.73 22.43 -12.37
#